data_8ac53aff8a23beddc425c8ee429302c5
#
_entry.id   8ac53aff8a23beddc425c8ee429302c5
#
_cell.length_a   1.000
_cell.length_b   1.000
_cell.length_c   1.000
_cell.angle_alpha   90.00
_cell.angle_beta   90.00
_cell.angle_gamma   90.00
#
_symmetry.space_group_name_H-M   'P 1'
#
loop_
_entity.id
_entity.type
_entity.pdbx_description
1 polymer ?
#
loop_
_entity_poly.entity_id
_entity_poly.type
_entity_poly.pdbx_seq_one_letter_code
_entity_poly.pdbx_strand_id
1 'polypeptide(L)'
;MSDDPGLRGVSLRRAGLADADQVIAEEPMELRVEGRSTAITMRTPGHDLDLALGFLLGEGVIDGADDVRALAEVGPNVVDVRLAEGVPAARARLADRDLYATSSCGVCGKASLDRLPRPRQRAPGWSPGPELVQSVAAQLSASMPLFQATGGCHGAALFDTAGTLSLVREDVGRHNAVDKVLGAALRAEVAFAEMGLVVSSRAGFEIVQKASAAGIPVVVCLGAATSLAVDAAAYAGIALFGWASREPVRYGPG
;
A
#
# COMPACT_ATOMS: atom_id res chain seq x y z
N MET A 1 -7.60 -17.60 -22.08
CA MET A 1 -7.90 -16.39 -21.28
C MET A 1 -7.44 -16.71 -19.87
N SER A 2 -6.69 -15.81 -19.25
CA SER A 2 -6.25 -16.00 -17.85
C SER A 2 -7.47 -15.89 -16.93
N ASP A 3 -7.60 -16.81 -15.95
CA ASP A 3 -8.62 -16.74 -14.91
C ASP A 3 -8.23 -15.80 -13.76
N ASP A 4 -7.10 -15.10 -13.89
CA ASP A 4 -6.63 -14.14 -12.90
C ASP A 4 -7.51 -12.87 -12.94
N PRO A 5 -8.20 -12.52 -11.83
CA PRO A 5 -9.09 -11.36 -11.79
C PRO A 5 -8.36 -10.02 -12.01
N GLY A 6 -7.04 -9.99 -11.83
CA GLY A 6 -6.21 -8.82 -12.10
C GLY A 6 -5.93 -8.57 -13.58
N LEU A 7 -6.31 -9.48 -14.49
CA LEU A 7 -6.03 -9.39 -15.92
C LEU A 7 -7.30 -9.30 -16.75
N ARG A 8 -7.29 -8.45 -17.76
CA ARG A 8 -8.37 -8.30 -18.75
C ARG A 8 -7.82 -8.37 -20.16
N GLY A 9 -8.35 -9.31 -20.96
CA GLY A 9 -8.08 -9.38 -22.41
C GLY A 9 -8.76 -8.24 -23.16
N VAL A 10 -8.04 -7.61 -24.06
CA VAL A 10 -8.55 -6.53 -24.93
C VAL A 10 -8.16 -6.79 -26.39
N SER A 11 -9.04 -6.42 -27.31
CA SER A 11 -8.71 -6.36 -28.73
C SER A 11 -8.13 -5.00 -29.07
N LEU A 12 -7.05 -4.98 -29.82
CA LEU A 12 -6.38 -3.74 -30.22
C LEU A 12 -5.95 -3.77 -31.68
N ARG A 13 -5.39 -2.68 -32.20
CA ARG A 13 -4.71 -2.63 -33.48
C ARG A 13 -3.25 -2.22 -33.26
N ARG A 14 -2.34 -3.04 -33.78
CA ARG A 14 -0.90 -2.75 -33.79
C ARG A 14 -0.44 -2.62 -35.25
N ALA A 15 0.13 -1.48 -35.59
CA ALA A 15 0.49 -1.14 -36.99
C ALA A 15 -0.65 -1.32 -37.99
N GLY A 16 -1.91 -1.06 -37.57
CA GLY A 16 -3.10 -1.19 -38.41
C GLY A 16 -3.70 -2.60 -38.47
N LEU A 17 -3.03 -3.62 -37.97
CA LEU A 17 -3.51 -5.01 -37.90
C LEU A 17 -4.26 -5.28 -36.61
N ALA A 18 -5.28 -6.15 -36.69
CA ALA A 18 -5.97 -6.63 -35.50
C ALA A 18 -5.00 -7.48 -34.63
N ASP A 19 -4.99 -7.22 -33.32
CA ASP A 19 -4.17 -7.91 -32.35
C ASP A 19 -4.95 -8.04 -31.03
N ALA A 20 -4.41 -8.81 -30.07
CA ALA A 20 -4.97 -8.95 -28.74
C ALA A 20 -3.87 -8.72 -27.72
N ASP A 21 -4.24 -8.16 -26.56
CA ASP A 21 -3.32 -7.90 -25.46
C ASP A 21 -4.00 -8.19 -24.12
N GLN A 22 -3.21 -8.31 -23.09
CA GLN A 22 -3.68 -8.33 -21.70
C GLN A 22 -3.36 -6.99 -21.05
N VAL A 23 -4.35 -6.42 -20.40
CA VAL A 23 -4.18 -5.20 -19.61
C VAL A 23 -4.53 -5.47 -18.16
N ILE A 24 -3.99 -4.64 -17.26
CA ILE A 24 -4.36 -4.69 -15.85
C ILE A 24 -5.85 -4.37 -15.69
N ALA A 25 -6.55 -5.17 -14.88
CA ALA A 25 -7.93 -4.87 -14.55
C ALA A 25 -7.98 -3.72 -13.52
N GLU A 26 -8.87 -2.77 -13.75
CA GLU A 26 -9.13 -1.65 -12.85
C GLU A 26 -10.65 -1.53 -12.65
N GLU A 27 -11.08 -1.67 -11.39
CA GLU A 27 -12.48 -1.61 -11.00
C GLU A 27 -12.65 -0.80 -9.71
N PRO A 28 -13.81 -0.14 -9.51
CA PRO A 28 -14.10 0.51 -8.24
C PRO A 28 -14.30 -0.53 -7.13
N MET A 29 -13.85 -0.21 -5.92
CA MET A 29 -14.20 -0.92 -4.70
C MET A 29 -14.76 0.08 -3.69
N GLU A 30 -15.92 -0.23 -3.13
CA GLU A 30 -16.52 0.51 -2.03
C GLU A 30 -16.08 -0.12 -0.70
N LEU A 31 -15.45 0.66 0.15
CA LEU A 31 -15.19 0.33 1.54
C LEU A 31 -16.29 0.90 2.41
N ARG A 32 -16.90 0.04 3.21
CA ARG A 32 -17.87 0.42 4.25
C ARG A 32 -17.28 0.16 5.63
N VAL A 33 -17.61 1.06 6.56
CA VAL A 33 -17.36 0.87 7.99
C VAL A 33 -18.70 0.98 8.71
N GLU A 34 -19.04 -0.02 9.52
CA GLU A 34 -20.34 -0.11 10.20
C GLU A 34 -21.55 0.03 9.24
N GLY A 35 -21.41 -0.54 8.00
CA GLY A 35 -22.43 -0.49 6.96
C GLY A 35 -22.55 0.85 6.22
N ARG A 36 -21.72 1.85 6.55
CA ARG A 36 -21.73 3.18 5.89
C ARG A 36 -20.59 3.25 4.88
N SER A 37 -20.88 3.78 3.70
CA SER A 37 -19.87 4.05 2.68
C SER A 37 -18.85 5.04 3.22
N THR A 38 -17.57 4.62 3.23
CA THR A 38 -16.46 5.38 3.80
C THR A 38 -15.50 5.86 2.71
N ALA A 39 -15.20 4.99 1.75
CA ALA A 39 -14.30 5.31 0.65
C ALA A 39 -14.67 4.53 -0.62
N ILE A 40 -14.37 5.12 -1.77
CA ILE A 40 -14.35 4.43 -3.04
C ILE A 40 -12.94 4.56 -3.62
N THR A 41 -12.33 3.44 -3.97
CA THR A 41 -11.01 3.41 -4.61
C THR A 41 -11.03 2.60 -5.90
N MET A 42 -10.30 3.06 -6.90
CA MET A 42 -10.02 2.26 -8.10
C MET A 42 -8.87 1.32 -7.79
N ARG A 43 -9.07 0.02 -7.98
CA ARG A 43 -8.09 -1.00 -7.65
C ARG A 43 -8.04 -2.12 -8.69
N THR A 44 -6.97 -2.89 -8.69
CA THR A 44 -6.93 -4.19 -9.34
C THR A 44 -7.70 -5.20 -8.47
N PRO A 45 -8.71 -5.93 -9.03
CA PRO A 45 -9.45 -6.95 -8.28
C PRO A 45 -8.56 -7.99 -7.61
N GLY A 46 -9.04 -8.52 -6.49
CA GLY A 46 -8.32 -9.47 -5.66
C GLY A 46 -7.65 -8.84 -4.45
N HIS A 47 -7.63 -9.60 -3.36
CA HIS A 47 -7.14 -9.16 -2.06
C HIS A 47 -7.89 -7.96 -1.47
N ASP A 48 -9.18 -7.84 -1.74
CA ASP A 48 -10.02 -6.70 -1.36
C ASP A 48 -10.15 -6.56 0.16
N LEU A 49 -10.21 -7.68 0.90
CA LEU A 49 -10.19 -7.68 2.36
C LEU A 49 -8.86 -7.13 2.92
N ASP A 50 -7.74 -7.49 2.28
CA ASP A 50 -6.42 -6.96 2.66
C ASP A 50 -6.38 -5.45 2.38
N LEU A 51 -6.85 -5.01 1.19
CA LEU A 51 -6.93 -3.60 0.83
C LEU A 51 -7.71 -2.78 1.85
N ALA A 52 -8.89 -3.27 2.28
CA ALA A 52 -9.74 -2.60 3.25
C ALA A 52 -9.05 -2.40 4.60
N LEU A 53 -8.40 -3.44 5.13
CA LEU A 53 -7.68 -3.37 6.41
C LEU A 53 -6.50 -2.43 6.36
N GLY A 54 -5.65 -2.54 5.32
CA GLY A 54 -4.48 -1.69 5.17
C GLY A 54 -4.85 -0.23 4.97
N PHE A 55 -5.93 0.05 4.23
CA PHE A 55 -6.47 1.40 4.09
C PHE A 55 -6.86 1.99 5.45
N LEU A 56 -7.65 1.25 6.26
CA LEU A 56 -8.08 1.72 7.59
C LEU A 56 -6.91 1.92 8.55
N LEU A 57 -5.88 1.06 8.51
CA LEU A 57 -4.64 1.23 9.27
C LEU A 57 -3.90 2.49 8.83
N GLY A 58 -3.72 2.67 7.51
CA GLY A 58 -3.05 3.84 6.94
C GLY A 58 -3.75 5.16 7.24
N GLU A 59 -5.09 5.16 7.32
CA GLU A 59 -5.89 6.33 7.68
C GLU A 59 -6.04 6.52 9.21
N GLY A 60 -5.52 5.59 10.02
CA GLY A 60 -5.55 5.65 11.48
C GLY A 60 -6.92 5.38 12.09
N VAL A 61 -7.82 4.74 11.34
CA VAL A 61 -9.12 4.28 11.83
C VAL A 61 -8.93 3.09 12.78
N ILE A 62 -8.01 2.20 12.45
CA ILE A 62 -7.58 1.07 13.30
C ILE A 62 -6.09 1.19 13.62
N ASP A 63 -5.65 0.61 14.73
CA ASP A 63 -4.24 0.47 15.10
C ASP A 63 -3.73 -0.97 14.90
N GLY A 64 -4.62 -1.94 14.79
CA GLY A 64 -4.29 -3.35 14.64
C GLY A 64 -5.49 -4.22 14.29
N ALA A 65 -5.27 -5.52 14.17
CA ALA A 65 -6.31 -6.49 13.86
C ALA A 65 -7.39 -6.58 14.94
N ASP A 66 -7.03 -6.38 16.22
CA ASP A 66 -7.95 -6.43 17.36
C ASP A 66 -9.01 -5.32 17.32
N ASP A 67 -8.77 -4.25 16.57
CA ASP A 67 -9.75 -3.18 16.36
C ASP A 67 -10.88 -3.60 15.38
N VAL A 68 -10.79 -4.80 14.77
CA VAL A 68 -11.75 -5.30 13.78
C VAL A 68 -12.49 -6.53 14.31
N ARG A 69 -13.81 -6.41 14.48
CA ARG A 69 -14.68 -7.50 14.90
C ARG A 69 -15.11 -8.41 13.75
N ALA A 70 -15.35 -7.83 12.58
CA ALA A 70 -15.75 -8.56 11.38
C ALA A 70 -15.29 -7.83 10.12
N LEU A 71 -14.98 -8.62 9.09
CA LEU A 71 -14.50 -8.17 7.79
C LEU A 71 -15.10 -9.09 6.73
N ALA A 72 -15.87 -8.56 5.78
CA ALA A 72 -16.53 -9.37 4.77
C ALA A 72 -16.74 -8.62 3.45
N GLU A 73 -16.67 -9.35 2.35
CA GLU A 73 -17.25 -8.93 1.08
C GLU A 73 -18.78 -9.09 1.17
N VAL A 74 -19.52 -7.99 1.04
CA VAL A 74 -20.98 -7.95 1.21
C VAL A 74 -21.72 -7.76 -0.12
N GLY A 75 -21.01 -7.72 -1.21
CA GLY A 75 -21.52 -7.58 -2.57
C GLY A 75 -20.39 -7.46 -3.57
N PRO A 76 -20.68 -7.43 -4.86
CA PRO A 76 -19.65 -7.18 -5.88
C PRO A 76 -18.92 -5.85 -5.60
N ASN A 77 -17.60 -5.93 -5.46
CA ASN A 77 -16.76 -4.77 -5.22
C ASN A 77 -17.11 -3.98 -3.93
N VAL A 78 -17.69 -4.61 -2.92
CA VAL A 78 -18.06 -3.97 -1.65
C VAL A 78 -17.52 -4.76 -0.48
N VAL A 79 -16.66 -4.13 0.33
CA VAL A 79 -16.14 -4.67 1.59
C VAL A 79 -16.72 -3.89 2.76
N ASP A 80 -17.27 -4.58 3.76
CA ASP A 80 -17.73 -3.98 5.01
C ASP A 80 -16.86 -4.43 6.18
N VAL A 81 -16.46 -3.46 6.98
CA VAL A 81 -15.63 -3.65 8.17
C VAL A 81 -16.43 -3.26 9.41
N ARG A 82 -16.53 -4.15 10.37
CA ARG A 82 -17.13 -3.90 11.68
C ARG A 82 -16.03 -3.72 12.71
N LEU A 83 -16.04 -2.58 13.38
CA LEU A 83 -15.04 -2.27 14.40
C LEU A 83 -15.35 -3.01 15.71
N ALA A 84 -14.31 -3.31 16.48
CA ALA A 84 -14.45 -3.89 17.80
C ALA A 84 -15.04 -2.87 18.79
N GLU A 85 -15.70 -3.37 19.85
CA GLU A 85 -16.13 -2.56 20.97
C GLU A 85 -14.89 -1.94 21.65
N GLY A 86 -14.89 -0.62 21.81
CA GLY A 86 -13.76 0.08 22.45
C GLY A 86 -12.88 0.86 21.47
N VAL A 87 -13.04 0.70 20.16
CA VAL A 87 -12.40 1.62 19.20
C VAL A 87 -12.90 3.04 19.47
N PRO A 88 -11.98 4.01 19.75
CA PRO A 88 -12.38 5.36 20.12
C PRO A 88 -13.30 5.99 19.09
N ALA A 89 -14.43 6.59 19.52
CA ALA A 89 -15.40 7.24 18.64
C ALA A 89 -14.76 8.33 17.75
N ALA A 90 -13.65 8.93 18.19
CA ALA A 90 -12.90 9.88 17.38
C ALA A 90 -12.25 9.21 16.15
N ARG A 91 -11.75 7.96 16.29
CA ARG A 91 -11.20 7.16 15.18
C ARG A 91 -12.32 6.64 14.27
N ALA A 92 -13.40 6.12 14.83
CA ALA A 92 -14.55 5.70 14.04
C ALA A 92 -15.11 6.85 13.17
N ARG A 93 -15.07 8.10 13.68
CA ARG A 93 -15.43 9.30 12.89
C ARG A 93 -14.44 9.66 11.78
N LEU A 94 -13.22 9.13 11.76
CA LEU A 94 -12.34 9.26 10.59
C LEU A 94 -12.93 8.50 9.41
N ALA A 95 -13.63 7.39 9.66
CA ALA A 95 -14.35 6.63 8.65
C ALA A 95 -15.64 7.33 8.16
N ASP A 96 -16.26 8.21 8.96
CA ASP A 96 -17.45 9.00 8.56
C ASP A 96 -17.12 10.17 7.59
N ARG A 97 -15.86 10.38 7.27
CA ARG A 97 -15.45 11.39 6.30
C ARG A 97 -15.56 10.78 4.92
N ASP A 98 -16.27 11.47 4.00
CA ASP A 98 -16.29 11.10 2.58
C ASP A 98 -14.85 11.08 2.04
N LEU A 99 -14.16 9.95 2.25
CA LEU A 99 -12.81 9.71 1.77
C LEU A 99 -12.91 9.27 0.31
N TYR A 100 -13.31 10.17 -0.58
CA TYR A 100 -13.12 9.94 -2.02
C TYR A 100 -11.62 9.89 -2.31
N ALA A 101 -11.05 8.71 -2.20
CA ALA A 101 -9.70 8.45 -2.66
C ALA A 101 -9.69 8.39 -4.18
N THR A 102 -9.48 9.53 -4.83
CA THR A 102 -9.13 9.52 -6.25
C THR A 102 -7.75 8.89 -6.39
N SER A 103 -7.65 7.89 -7.24
CA SER A 103 -6.58 6.89 -7.40
C SER A 103 -5.15 7.41 -7.63
N SER A 104 -4.93 8.71 -7.73
CA SER A 104 -3.60 9.24 -8.08
C SER A 104 -2.85 9.96 -6.98
N CYS A 105 -3.48 10.42 -5.91
CA CYS A 105 -2.83 11.33 -4.98
C CYS A 105 -3.36 11.30 -3.54
N GLY A 106 -4.15 10.32 -3.07
CA GLY A 106 -4.61 10.17 -1.65
C GLY A 106 -4.93 11.43 -0.82
N VAL A 107 -4.42 12.58 -1.25
CA VAL A 107 -4.61 13.91 -0.65
C VAL A 107 -5.80 14.65 -1.26
N CYS A 108 -6.22 14.30 -2.49
CA CYS A 108 -7.23 15.08 -3.23
C CYS A 108 -8.64 15.04 -2.63
N GLY A 109 -8.92 14.17 -1.66
CA GLY A 109 -10.21 14.14 -0.93
C GLY A 109 -10.19 14.85 0.43
N LYS A 110 -9.01 15.32 0.91
CA LYS A 110 -8.90 15.92 2.25
C LYS A 110 -9.19 17.42 2.16
N ALA A 111 -10.29 17.84 2.75
CA ALA A 111 -10.78 19.22 2.70
C ALA A 111 -9.90 20.26 3.43
N SER A 112 -8.77 19.83 4.07
CA SER A 112 -7.86 20.71 4.81
C SER A 112 -6.51 20.03 5.04
N LEU A 113 -5.41 20.78 4.96
CA LEU A 113 -4.05 20.32 5.28
C LEU A 113 -3.92 19.82 6.72
N ASP A 114 -4.70 20.37 7.65
CA ASP A 114 -4.71 19.96 9.07
C ASP A 114 -5.27 18.55 9.28
N ARG A 115 -5.88 17.97 8.25
CA ARG A 115 -6.47 16.61 8.27
C ARG A 115 -5.54 15.56 7.68
N LEU A 116 -4.36 15.93 7.22
CA LEU A 116 -3.38 14.94 6.80
C LEU A 116 -2.91 14.15 8.03
N PRO A 117 -3.00 12.81 8.01
CA PRO A 117 -2.42 12.02 9.08
C PRO A 117 -0.94 12.33 9.19
N ARG A 118 -0.49 12.64 10.40
CA ARG A 118 0.93 12.90 10.64
C ARG A 118 1.63 11.56 10.88
N PRO A 119 2.84 11.36 10.34
CA PRO A 119 3.66 10.21 10.69
C PRO A 119 3.82 10.12 12.22
N ARG A 120 3.75 8.91 12.76
CA ARG A 120 4.01 8.67 14.19
C ARG A 120 5.51 8.66 14.42
N GLN A 121 6.00 9.48 15.35
CA GLN A 121 7.42 9.46 15.73
C GLN A 121 7.74 8.15 16.47
N ARG A 122 8.81 7.49 16.08
CA ARG A 122 9.30 6.26 16.69
C ARG A 122 10.82 6.34 16.87
N ALA A 123 11.35 5.50 17.75
CA ALA A 123 12.79 5.30 17.79
C ALA A 123 13.27 4.69 16.47
N PRO A 124 14.47 5.06 15.97
CA PRO A 124 15.05 4.43 14.78
C PRO A 124 15.14 2.92 15.00
N GLY A 125 14.67 2.17 13.99
CA GLY A 125 14.79 0.73 13.95
C GLY A 125 16.14 0.28 13.35
N TRP A 126 16.15 -0.96 12.84
CA TRP A 126 17.28 -1.46 12.07
C TRP A 126 17.38 -0.74 10.70
N SER A 127 18.56 -0.80 10.08
CA SER A 127 18.77 -0.21 8.76
C SER A 127 19.59 -1.17 7.90
N PRO A 128 19.10 -1.55 6.70
CA PRO A 128 19.81 -2.47 5.81
C PRO A 128 21.04 -1.82 5.18
N GLY A 129 22.04 -2.64 4.84
CA GLY A 129 23.11 -2.24 3.94
C GLY A 129 22.64 -2.15 2.47
N PRO A 130 23.42 -1.50 1.59
CA PRO A 130 23.04 -1.28 0.20
C PRO A 130 22.83 -2.60 -0.59
N GLU A 131 23.56 -3.64 -0.29
CA GLU A 131 23.43 -4.96 -0.95
C GLU A 131 22.07 -5.58 -0.66
N LEU A 132 21.60 -5.50 0.60
CA LEU A 132 20.28 -6.01 0.98
C LEU A 132 19.19 -5.17 0.30
N VAL A 133 19.34 -3.84 0.25
CA VAL A 133 18.40 -2.93 -0.45
C VAL A 133 18.27 -3.32 -1.93
N GLN A 134 19.38 -3.57 -2.62
CA GLN A 134 19.38 -4.02 -4.02
C GLN A 134 18.73 -5.39 -4.17
N SER A 135 19.05 -6.33 -3.28
CA SER A 135 18.51 -7.68 -3.30
C SER A 135 16.98 -7.68 -3.19
N VAL A 136 16.40 -6.97 -2.22
CA VAL A 136 14.94 -6.93 -2.04
C VAL A 136 14.24 -6.22 -3.19
N ALA A 137 14.87 -5.21 -3.81
CA ALA A 137 14.34 -4.55 -5.00
C ALA A 137 14.31 -5.49 -6.21
N ALA A 138 15.35 -6.28 -6.41
CA ALA A 138 15.41 -7.28 -7.47
C ALA A 138 14.38 -8.40 -7.26
N GLN A 139 14.24 -8.89 -6.04
CA GLN A 139 13.24 -9.90 -5.67
C GLN A 139 11.82 -9.39 -5.92
N LEU A 140 11.49 -8.14 -5.52
CA LEU A 140 10.18 -7.57 -5.80
C LEU A 140 9.90 -7.54 -7.30
N SER A 141 10.85 -7.04 -8.11
CA SER A 141 10.70 -6.97 -9.57
C SER A 141 10.45 -8.34 -10.21
N ALA A 142 11.10 -9.39 -9.68
CA ALA A 142 10.91 -10.76 -10.14
C ALA A 142 9.58 -11.40 -9.68
N SER A 143 8.96 -10.85 -8.62
CA SER A 143 7.76 -11.40 -7.97
C SER A 143 6.48 -10.64 -8.33
N MET A 144 6.46 -9.93 -9.47
CA MET A 144 5.34 -9.12 -9.94
C MET A 144 4.74 -9.67 -11.25
N PRO A 145 3.97 -10.80 -11.21
CA PRO A 145 3.44 -11.42 -12.43
C PRO A 145 2.46 -10.54 -13.21
N LEU A 146 1.62 -9.74 -12.55
CA LEU A 146 0.72 -8.83 -13.24
C LEU A 146 1.48 -7.72 -13.97
N PHE A 147 2.52 -7.18 -13.34
CA PHE A 147 3.39 -6.20 -13.99
C PHE A 147 4.15 -6.81 -15.17
N GLN A 148 4.67 -8.03 -15.03
CA GLN A 148 5.37 -8.72 -16.11
C GLN A 148 4.44 -8.98 -17.30
N ALA A 149 3.16 -9.28 -17.05
CA ALA A 149 2.17 -9.51 -18.10
C ALA A 149 1.69 -8.23 -18.79
N THR A 150 1.61 -7.11 -18.05
CA THR A 150 0.88 -5.91 -18.54
C THR A 150 1.70 -4.62 -18.53
N GLY A 151 2.74 -4.53 -17.69
CA GLY A 151 3.46 -3.29 -17.40
C GLY A 151 2.63 -2.21 -16.70
N GLY A 152 1.37 -2.51 -16.31
CA GLY A 152 0.34 -1.54 -15.95
C GLY A 152 0.09 -1.37 -14.44
N CYS A 153 0.87 -1.98 -13.54
CA CYS A 153 0.61 -1.92 -12.11
C CYS A 153 1.86 -1.63 -11.28
N HIS A 154 1.65 -1.47 -9.99
CA HIS A 154 2.68 -1.32 -8.97
C HIS A 154 2.69 -2.54 -8.05
N GLY A 155 3.86 -2.84 -7.47
CA GLY A 155 4.01 -3.86 -6.47
C GLY A 155 4.54 -3.32 -5.15
N ALA A 156 4.18 -4.01 -4.07
CA ALA A 156 4.72 -3.83 -2.74
C ALA A 156 4.93 -5.20 -2.06
N ALA A 157 5.85 -5.26 -1.11
CA ALA A 157 6.08 -6.45 -0.29
C ALA A 157 6.67 -6.07 1.07
N LEU A 158 6.52 -6.94 2.06
CA LEU A 158 7.35 -6.92 3.26
C LEU A 158 8.61 -7.75 3.06
N PHE A 159 9.65 -7.41 3.78
CA PHE A 159 10.88 -8.20 3.87
C PHE A 159 11.42 -8.20 5.29
N ASP A 160 12.04 -9.29 5.69
CA ASP A 160 12.67 -9.45 6.98
C ASP A 160 14.10 -8.88 7.02
N THR A 161 14.75 -8.95 8.18
CA THR A 161 16.14 -8.47 8.36
C THR A 161 17.17 -9.24 7.57
N ALA A 162 16.84 -10.45 7.09
CA ALA A 162 17.67 -11.24 6.18
C ALA A 162 17.44 -10.90 4.69
N GLY A 163 16.42 -10.07 4.39
CA GLY A 163 16.05 -9.68 3.05
C GLY A 163 15.13 -10.67 2.34
N THR A 164 14.45 -11.56 3.08
CA THR A 164 13.47 -12.49 2.50
C THR A 164 12.14 -11.77 2.30
N LEU A 165 11.63 -11.77 1.06
CA LEU A 165 10.32 -11.18 0.76
C LEU A 165 9.17 -12.04 1.28
N SER A 166 8.12 -11.37 1.71
CA SER A 166 6.83 -11.96 2.04
C SER A 166 5.68 -11.04 1.62
N LEU A 167 4.47 -11.62 1.51
CA LEU A 167 3.23 -10.87 1.27
C LEU A 167 3.31 -9.91 0.06
N VAL A 168 3.86 -10.37 -1.07
CA VAL A 168 3.90 -9.57 -2.30
C VAL A 168 2.46 -9.31 -2.78
N ARG A 169 2.16 -8.05 -3.09
CA ARG A 169 0.87 -7.60 -3.64
C ARG A 169 1.09 -6.64 -4.78
N GLU A 170 0.23 -6.75 -5.78
CA GLU A 170 0.21 -5.85 -6.94
C GLU A 170 -1.14 -5.13 -7.02
N ASP A 171 -1.12 -3.91 -7.55
CA ASP A 171 -2.30 -3.10 -7.82
C ASP A 171 -1.97 -2.02 -8.84
N VAL A 172 -2.97 -1.58 -9.63
CA VAL A 172 -2.86 -0.42 -10.51
C VAL A 172 -2.46 0.84 -9.74
N GLY A 173 -2.91 0.95 -8.49
CA GLY A 173 -2.59 2.04 -7.56
C GLY A 173 -1.45 1.68 -6.61
N ARG A 174 -0.35 2.45 -6.62
CA ARG A 174 0.78 2.21 -5.70
C ARG A 174 0.39 2.22 -4.22
N HIS A 175 -0.58 3.05 -3.83
CA HIS A 175 -1.07 3.13 -2.45
C HIS A 175 -1.87 1.88 -2.09
N ASN A 176 -2.70 1.40 -3.01
CA ASN A 176 -3.47 0.17 -2.83
C ASN A 176 -2.56 -1.05 -2.71
N ALA A 177 -1.46 -1.12 -3.51
CA ALA A 177 -0.49 -2.21 -3.37
C ALA A 177 0.10 -2.26 -1.95
N VAL A 178 0.43 -1.10 -1.37
CA VAL A 178 0.89 -1.01 0.03
C VAL A 178 -0.23 -1.39 1.00
N ASP A 179 -1.44 -0.87 0.81
CA ASP A 179 -2.57 -1.22 1.69
C ASP A 179 -2.86 -2.72 1.67
N LYS A 180 -2.84 -3.37 0.49
CA LYS A 180 -2.97 -4.83 0.39
C LYS A 180 -1.89 -5.57 1.19
N VAL A 181 -0.63 -5.11 1.15
CA VAL A 181 0.46 -5.70 1.93
C VAL A 181 0.22 -5.53 3.43
N LEU A 182 -0.12 -4.31 3.87
CA LEU A 182 -0.35 -4.02 5.28
C LEU A 182 -1.54 -4.80 5.84
N GLY A 183 -2.63 -4.87 5.08
CA GLY A 183 -3.80 -5.65 5.50
C GLY A 183 -3.54 -7.16 5.52
N ALA A 184 -2.80 -7.69 4.55
CA ALA A 184 -2.37 -9.09 4.57
C ALA A 184 -1.50 -9.39 5.79
N ALA A 185 -0.60 -8.47 6.15
CA ALA A 185 0.26 -8.60 7.32
C ALA A 185 -0.53 -8.56 8.64
N LEU A 186 -1.54 -7.68 8.75
CA LEU A 186 -2.45 -7.66 9.91
C LEU A 186 -3.17 -9.00 10.09
N ARG A 187 -3.69 -9.58 8.99
CA ARG A 187 -4.40 -10.86 9.02
C ARG A 187 -3.48 -12.04 9.33
N ALA A 188 -2.20 -11.92 8.98
CA ALA A 188 -1.18 -12.91 9.27
C ALA A 188 -0.46 -12.66 10.61
N GLU A 189 -0.88 -11.67 11.40
CA GLU A 189 -0.31 -11.29 12.70
C GLU A 189 1.19 -11.00 12.65
N VAL A 190 1.66 -10.40 11.54
CA VAL A 190 3.07 -10.08 11.34
C VAL A 190 3.50 -8.94 12.25
N ALA A 191 4.65 -9.11 12.92
CA ALA A 191 5.26 -8.07 13.74
C ALA A 191 5.95 -7.01 12.86
N PHE A 192 5.26 -5.93 12.53
CA PHE A 192 5.74 -4.87 11.62
C PHE A 192 7.08 -4.24 12.02
N ALA A 193 7.39 -4.18 13.34
CA ALA A 193 8.60 -3.55 13.83
C ALA A 193 9.90 -4.26 13.39
N GLU A 194 9.80 -5.52 12.97
CA GLU A 194 10.91 -6.34 12.49
C GLU A 194 10.99 -6.39 10.95
N MET A 195 10.05 -5.73 10.26
CA MET A 195 9.91 -5.80 8.81
C MET A 195 10.35 -4.50 8.14
N GLY A 196 10.78 -4.62 6.89
CA GLY A 196 10.88 -3.52 5.94
C GLY A 196 9.77 -3.60 4.88
N LEU A 197 9.41 -2.45 4.32
CA LEU A 197 8.49 -2.32 3.20
C LEU A 197 9.28 -2.01 1.94
N VAL A 198 9.14 -2.80 0.88
CA VAL A 198 9.69 -2.49 -0.44
C VAL A 198 8.55 -2.20 -1.43
N VAL A 199 8.71 -1.12 -2.24
CA VAL A 199 7.71 -0.69 -3.22
C VAL A 199 8.35 -0.44 -4.59
N SER A 200 7.66 -0.82 -5.67
CA SER A 200 8.12 -0.60 -7.05
C SER A 200 8.08 0.87 -7.48
N SER A 201 7.33 1.69 -6.78
CA SER A 201 7.07 3.09 -7.08
C SER A 201 8.13 4.05 -6.52
N ARG A 202 7.89 5.36 -6.70
CA ARG A 202 8.54 6.41 -5.92
C ARG A 202 8.02 6.38 -4.48
N ALA A 203 8.85 6.79 -3.51
CA ALA A 203 8.39 7.12 -2.18
C ALA A 203 7.75 8.51 -2.17
N GLY A 204 6.43 8.57 -2.13
CA GLY A 204 5.68 9.77 -1.79
C GLY A 204 5.40 9.83 -0.28
N PHE A 205 4.93 10.98 0.20
CA PHE A 205 4.55 11.20 1.60
C PHE A 205 3.65 10.07 2.15
N GLU A 206 2.64 9.66 1.37
CA GLU A 206 1.63 8.68 1.79
C GLU A 206 2.21 7.27 1.99
N ILE A 207 3.23 6.88 1.20
CA ILE A 207 3.92 5.58 1.42
C ILE A 207 4.61 5.58 2.79
N VAL A 208 5.31 6.68 3.11
CA VAL A 208 5.99 6.85 4.40
C VAL A 208 4.97 6.94 5.55
N GLN A 209 3.86 7.65 5.35
CA GLN A 209 2.78 7.77 6.31
C GLN A 209 2.17 6.39 6.64
N LYS A 210 1.89 5.56 5.62
CA LYS A 210 1.35 4.20 5.81
C LYS A 210 2.35 3.29 6.52
N ALA A 211 3.62 3.33 6.14
CA ALA A 211 4.69 2.61 6.85
C ALA A 211 4.79 3.04 8.32
N SER A 212 4.72 4.35 8.58
CA SER A 212 4.71 4.91 9.95
C SER A 212 3.48 4.47 10.75
N ALA A 213 2.29 4.46 10.14
CA ALA A 213 1.05 4.00 10.79
C ALA A 213 1.17 2.53 11.21
N ALA A 214 1.71 1.68 10.35
CA ALA A 214 1.98 0.27 10.64
C ALA A 214 3.15 0.06 11.62
N GLY A 215 4.04 1.01 11.77
CA GLY A 215 5.23 0.89 12.61
C GLY A 215 6.42 0.20 11.95
N ILE A 216 6.46 0.22 10.63
CA ILE A 216 7.56 -0.31 9.82
C ILE A 216 8.76 0.64 9.87
N PRO A 217 9.95 0.18 10.27
CA PRO A 217 11.13 1.04 10.43
C PRO A 217 11.91 1.33 9.15
N VAL A 218 11.69 0.56 8.08
CA VAL A 218 12.47 0.64 6.83
C VAL A 218 11.55 0.73 5.62
N VAL A 219 11.81 1.68 4.73
CA VAL A 219 11.12 1.79 3.44
C VAL A 219 12.14 1.82 2.32
N VAL A 220 11.99 0.90 1.37
CA VAL A 220 12.82 0.78 0.16
C VAL A 220 11.94 1.04 -1.06
N CYS A 221 12.33 1.98 -1.92
CA CYS A 221 11.62 2.26 -3.16
C CYS A 221 12.54 2.16 -4.38
N LEU A 222 12.01 1.56 -5.46
CA LEU A 222 12.74 1.42 -6.71
C LEU A 222 12.96 2.77 -7.39
N GLY A 223 12.04 3.71 -7.19
CA GLY A 223 12.15 5.09 -7.68
C GLY A 223 12.74 6.05 -6.65
N ALA A 224 12.69 7.37 -6.97
CA ALA A 224 13.13 8.44 -6.10
C ALA A 224 12.15 8.72 -4.94
N ALA A 225 12.64 9.38 -3.89
CA ALA A 225 11.78 9.98 -2.86
C ALA A 225 11.39 11.42 -3.21
N THR A 226 10.26 11.89 -2.66
CA THR A 226 9.88 13.30 -2.69
C THR A 226 10.39 14.00 -1.43
N SER A 227 10.56 15.34 -1.48
CA SER A 227 11.02 16.11 -0.31
C SER A 227 10.17 15.86 0.94
N LEU A 228 8.84 15.91 0.79
CA LEU A 228 7.93 15.68 1.90
C LEU A 228 8.01 14.24 2.46
N ALA A 229 8.33 13.25 1.61
CA ALA A 229 8.57 11.88 2.06
C ALA A 229 9.86 11.77 2.90
N VAL A 230 10.92 12.49 2.49
CA VAL A 230 12.19 12.56 3.24
C VAL A 230 11.97 13.18 4.62
N ASP A 231 11.28 14.33 4.67
CA ASP A 231 10.96 15.01 5.94
C ASP A 231 10.10 14.14 6.85
N ALA A 232 9.10 13.48 6.28
CA ALA A 232 8.21 12.56 7.01
C ALA A 232 8.97 11.35 7.55
N ALA A 233 9.88 10.76 6.77
CA ALA A 233 10.68 9.63 7.19
C ALA A 233 11.65 10.00 8.32
N ALA A 234 12.31 11.16 8.20
CA ALA A 234 13.18 11.70 9.25
C ALA A 234 12.40 11.93 10.56
N TYR A 235 11.21 12.53 10.48
CA TYR A 235 10.33 12.74 11.63
C TYR A 235 9.88 11.44 12.27
N ALA A 236 9.52 10.43 11.45
CA ALA A 236 9.01 9.14 11.92
C ALA A 236 10.11 8.18 12.39
N GLY A 237 11.39 8.48 12.18
CA GLY A 237 12.50 7.57 12.46
C GLY A 237 12.61 6.40 11.49
N ILE A 238 12.11 6.57 10.25
CA ILE A 238 12.11 5.54 9.21
C ILE A 238 13.38 5.67 8.36
N ALA A 239 14.12 4.57 8.19
CA ALA A 239 15.22 4.48 7.23
C ALA A 239 14.64 4.41 5.80
N LEU A 240 14.79 5.49 5.03
CA LEU A 240 14.23 5.62 3.69
C LEU A 240 15.31 5.44 2.63
N PHE A 241 15.08 4.51 1.68
CA PHE A 241 15.97 4.25 0.55
C PHE A 241 15.23 4.46 -0.77
N GLY A 242 15.89 5.11 -1.72
CA GLY A 242 15.42 5.21 -3.10
C GLY A 242 16.46 4.70 -4.08
N TRP A 243 16.06 4.65 -5.38
CA TRP A 243 16.88 4.15 -6.48
C TRP A 243 17.39 2.72 -6.25
N ALA A 244 16.64 1.92 -5.48
CA ALA A 244 17.07 0.63 -4.99
C ALA A 244 17.46 -0.39 -6.08
N SER A 245 16.92 -0.24 -7.31
CA SER A 245 17.26 -1.10 -8.46
C SER A 245 18.57 -0.70 -9.18
N ARG A 246 19.21 0.39 -8.76
CA ARG A 246 20.44 0.93 -9.37
C ARG A 246 21.51 1.09 -8.29
N GLU A 247 21.76 2.33 -7.89
CA GLU A 247 22.64 2.69 -6.78
C GLU A 247 21.77 3.21 -5.64
N PRO A 248 21.55 2.42 -4.57
CA PRO A 248 20.67 2.82 -3.49
C PRO A 248 21.12 4.11 -2.81
N VAL A 249 20.20 5.05 -2.67
CA VAL A 249 20.40 6.30 -1.96
C VAL A 249 19.62 6.25 -0.66
N ARG A 250 20.31 6.38 0.47
CA ARG A 250 19.66 6.61 1.77
C ARG A 250 19.34 8.07 1.93
N TYR A 251 18.08 8.37 2.24
CA TYR A 251 17.62 9.74 2.53
C TYR A 251 17.55 9.97 4.04
N GLY A 252 17.84 11.21 4.46
CA GLY A 252 17.80 11.62 5.84
C GLY A 252 19.19 11.63 6.52
N PRO A 253 19.25 12.04 7.80
CA PRO A 253 20.50 12.03 8.55
C PRO A 253 21.04 10.61 8.67
N GLY A 254 22.36 10.47 8.54
CA GLY A 254 23.11 9.23 8.64
C GLY A 254 23.11 8.65 10.05
#